data_b882244a7ecd4674150dbf162ce27d3d
#
_entry.id   b882244a7ecd4674150dbf162ce27d3d
#
_cell.length_a   1.000
_cell.length_b   1.000
_cell.length_c   1.000
_cell.angle_alpha   90.00
_cell.angle_beta   90.00
_cell.angle_gamma   90.00
#
_symmetry.space_group_name_H-M   'P 1'
#
loop_
_entity.id
_entity.type
_entity.pdbx_description
1 polymer ?
#
loop_
_entity_poly.entity_id
_entity_poly.type
_entity_poly.pdbx_seq_one_letter_code
_entity_poly.pdbx_strand_id
1 'polypeptide(L)'
;MLIYPTNAQKQGSNNGFSILEKLSLANLRIDHVNHAVTAIDNRGEVQLRVNGVVVGKQEMLALDPKDVVKIDFINNPGVRYGEGIAYVVDIVTRRSESGYTVGTDLTASLTTLQGDGMVYGKWNRGKSEWSLSYGMSGYRSRDGKSMQLARYTLADGSLYTIERNDVETLRKTMGQDAKLTYNWADSTATVFQASLAGSLSKAPDNYRIKDIMDGTRHYRATSRDDDKSHSPVLDLYFFRQISPHQSLTANAVGTYISTQTSSFYDEGSPYQYDVDGKTASLLTEVIYENRLRPFTVSTGLNYSAKYTKNDYLGDAFSLTRTNNNRLYAFAEMKGMLGQLRYALGSGASYIHYTQNDHRYHFWTFRPKVSLAYNITHGLQLSYTYQQQDRVSRIAITSDAMVRTNSMEWTVGNPDLKPSRDREHRLQLSYNTNRLQTFIDAYFKQCIKPNMAHYHRTDDNQFVYTQINQKEIDALHMMAYAGYWLVPEKLQVAVNGGLFRCFNYGQDYTHLYTSWFYVGSITAYLGPFTLQGYIDNGNRFFEGESKGYNGSYSVLTASYTWHDWQFSLSWANLFDSHYKAYENELLNRDLYKHTIGYSNGNGNQVSINISWRLSRGSKHKSAEKRINLRDTDNGIIK
;
A
#
# COMPACT_ATOMS: atom_id res chain seq x y z
N MET A 1 15.73 11.51 -1.44
CA MET A 1 16.96 11.43 -0.60
C MET A 1 17.76 10.23 -1.07
N LEU A 2 19.05 10.42 -1.36
CA LEU A 2 19.93 9.30 -1.73
C LEU A 2 20.58 8.74 -0.47
N ILE A 3 20.46 7.43 -0.27
CA ILE A 3 21.00 6.70 0.87
C ILE A 3 21.96 5.65 0.35
N TYR A 4 23.14 5.59 0.92
CA TYR A 4 24.17 4.59 0.61
C TYR A 4 24.27 3.65 1.81
N PRO A 5 23.71 2.42 1.71
CA PRO A 5 23.79 1.46 2.80
C PRO A 5 25.24 1.11 3.14
N THR A 6 25.55 1.08 4.41
CA THR A 6 26.89 0.69 4.90
C THR A 6 27.16 -0.80 4.68
N ASN A 7 28.42 -1.21 4.78
CA ASN A 7 28.76 -2.62 4.67
C ASN A 7 28.08 -3.45 5.77
N ALA A 8 27.99 -2.91 6.99
CA ALA A 8 27.32 -3.56 8.12
C ALA A 8 25.82 -3.79 7.83
N GLN A 9 25.12 -2.77 7.27
CA GLN A 9 23.72 -2.88 6.88
C GLN A 9 23.51 -3.94 5.78
N LYS A 10 24.40 -3.99 4.77
CA LYS A 10 24.33 -4.97 3.69
C LYS A 10 24.62 -6.40 4.19
N GLN A 11 25.65 -6.58 5.01
CA GLN A 11 26.02 -7.89 5.55
C GLN A 11 24.99 -8.44 6.54
N GLY A 12 24.39 -7.56 7.33
CA GLY A 12 23.33 -7.91 8.28
C GLY A 12 21.97 -8.13 7.64
N SER A 13 21.83 -8.00 6.30
CA SER A 13 20.57 -8.15 5.58
C SER A 13 20.58 -9.34 4.64
N ASN A 14 19.41 -9.98 4.44
CA ASN A 14 19.26 -11.14 3.54
C ASN A 14 18.43 -10.83 2.29
N ASN A 15 17.58 -9.80 2.32
CA ASN A 15 16.68 -9.44 1.22
C ASN A 15 16.38 -7.92 1.20
N GLY A 16 15.52 -7.50 0.29
CA GLY A 16 15.14 -6.09 0.14
C GLY A 16 14.37 -5.53 1.33
N PHE A 17 13.56 -6.32 2.04
CA PHE A 17 12.85 -5.85 3.22
C PHE A 17 13.80 -5.63 4.39
N SER A 18 14.68 -6.59 4.64
CA SER A 18 15.63 -6.49 5.76
C SER A 18 16.63 -5.35 5.60
N ILE A 19 17.02 -4.98 4.37
CA ILE A 19 17.87 -3.80 4.19
C ILE A 19 17.08 -2.49 4.41
N LEU A 20 15.81 -2.40 3.98
CA LEU A 20 14.97 -1.23 4.25
C LEU A 20 14.71 -1.06 5.75
N GLU A 21 14.48 -2.15 6.46
CA GLU A 21 14.30 -2.16 7.90
C GLU A 21 15.52 -1.56 8.63
N LYS A 22 16.73 -1.98 8.25
CA LYS A 22 17.98 -1.47 8.85
C LYS A 22 18.32 -0.03 8.49
N LEU A 23 17.70 0.51 7.46
CA LEU A 23 17.85 1.93 7.12
C LEU A 23 16.94 2.83 7.96
N SER A 24 15.93 2.28 8.63
CA SER A 24 14.99 3.01 9.49
C SER A 24 14.41 4.24 8.77
N LEU A 25 13.88 4.02 7.56
CA LEU A 25 13.36 5.10 6.73
C LEU A 25 12.19 5.80 7.43
N ALA A 26 12.23 7.12 7.44
CA ALA A 26 11.20 7.92 8.08
C ALA A 26 9.81 7.64 7.51
N ASN A 27 8.80 7.57 8.36
CA ASN A 27 7.39 7.33 8.05
C ASN A 27 7.06 5.95 7.44
N LEU A 28 8.00 5.04 7.40
CA LEU A 28 7.77 3.70 6.93
C LEU A 28 7.82 2.69 8.08
N ARG A 29 6.80 1.84 8.12
CA ARG A 29 6.78 0.61 8.92
C ARG A 29 7.14 -0.54 8.00
N ILE A 30 8.14 -1.32 8.39
CA ILE A 30 8.52 -2.56 7.73
C ILE A 30 8.00 -3.71 8.58
N ASP A 31 7.01 -4.42 8.09
CA ASP A 31 6.51 -5.64 8.73
C ASP A 31 7.36 -6.82 8.27
N HIS A 32 8.18 -7.32 9.16
CA HIS A 32 9.12 -8.39 8.86
C HIS A 32 8.41 -9.75 8.68
N VAL A 33 7.29 -9.97 9.38
CA VAL A 33 6.54 -11.24 9.31
C VAL A 33 5.72 -11.33 8.04
N ASN A 34 5.05 -10.23 7.66
CA ASN A 34 4.20 -10.19 6.47
C ASN A 34 4.93 -9.71 5.21
N HIS A 35 6.20 -9.29 5.35
CA HIS A 35 7.01 -8.69 4.29
C HIS A 35 6.27 -7.54 3.58
N ALA A 36 5.80 -6.59 4.38
CA ALA A 36 5.08 -5.43 3.91
C ALA A 36 5.79 -4.13 4.31
N VAL A 37 5.64 -3.10 3.48
CA VAL A 37 6.11 -1.74 3.77
C VAL A 37 4.90 -0.81 3.70
N THR A 38 4.61 -0.13 4.80
CA THR A 38 3.45 0.76 4.91
C THR A 38 3.86 2.15 5.38
N ALA A 39 3.14 3.15 4.92
CA ALA A 39 3.26 4.50 5.44
C ALA A 39 2.48 4.63 6.76
N ILE A 40 3.11 5.17 7.79
CA ILE A 40 2.49 5.34 9.12
C ILE A 40 1.71 6.66 9.25
N ASP A 41 1.81 7.54 8.28
CA ASP A 41 1.22 8.88 8.28
C ASP A 41 -0.03 9.01 7.40
N ASN A 42 -0.60 7.91 6.90
CA ASN A 42 -1.83 7.84 6.08
C ASN A 42 -1.85 8.73 4.83
N ARG A 43 -0.69 9.18 4.32
CA ARG A 43 -0.64 10.05 3.15
C ARG A 43 -0.85 9.31 1.82
N GLY A 44 -0.76 8.00 1.81
CA GLY A 44 -0.92 7.16 0.63
C GLY A 44 -0.03 5.92 0.66
N GLU A 45 0.09 5.27 -0.48
CA GLU A 45 0.83 4.02 -0.62
C GLU A 45 2.35 4.23 -0.73
N VAL A 46 3.08 3.20 -0.33
CA VAL A 46 4.53 3.10 -0.55
C VAL A 46 4.78 2.27 -1.80
N GLN A 47 5.43 2.86 -2.78
CA GLN A 47 5.83 2.16 -3.99
C GLN A 47 7.27 1.68 -3.88
N LEU A 48 7.47 0.36 -3.84
CA LEU A 48 8.80 -0.25 -3.85
C LEU A 48 9.28 -0.42 -5.28
N ARG A 49 10.56 -0.11 -5.52
CA ARG A 49 11.21 -0.24 -6.81
C ARG A 49 12.60 -0.87 -6.68
N VAL A 50 12.99 -1.60 -7.71
CA VAL A 50 14.37 -2.06 -7.89
C VAL A 50 14.80 -1.60 -9.28
N ASN A 51 15.86 -0.78 -9.34
CA ASN A 51 16.37 -0.20 -10.58
C ASN A 51 15.29 0.53 -11.38
N GLY A 52 14.45 1.32 -10.70
CA GLY A 52 13.35 2.06 -11.32
C GLY A 52 12.09 1.25 -11.64
N VAL A 53 12.11 -0.08 -11.46
CA VAL A 53 10.96 -0.99 -11.68
C VAL A 53 10.17 -1.11 -10.40
N VAL A 54 8.85 -0.92 -10.45
CA VAL A 54 7.99 -1.29 -9.32
C VAL A 54 8.04 -2.80 -9.13
N VAL A 55 8.27 -3.20 -7.90
CA VAL A 55 8.44 -4.59 -7.51
C VAL A 55 7.43 -4.96 -6.44
N GLY A 56 7.08 -6.24 -6.43
CA GLY A 56 6.28 -6.82 -5.37
C GLY A 56 7.13 -7.54 -4.32
N LYS A 57 6.44 -8.28 -3.47
CA LYS A 57 7.07 -9.08 -2.40
C LYS A 57 8.16 -10.01 -2.95
N GLN A 58 7.91 -10.70 -4.06
CA GLN A 58 8.82 -11.69 -4.60
C GLN A 58 10.17 -11.11 -5.02
N GLU A 59 10.18 -9.99 -5.73
CA GLU A 59 11.41 -9.34 -6.16
C GLU A 59 12.18 -8.76 -4.98
N MET A 60 11.48 -8.25 -3.97
CA MET A 60 12.12 -7.75 -2.74
C MET A 60 12.79 -8.88 -1.95
N LEU A 61 12.16 -10.05 -1.84
CA LEU A 61 12.75 -11.22 -1.20
C LEU A 61 13.94 -11.78 -2.00
N ALA A 62 13.87 -11.75 -3.34
CA ALA A 62 14.95 -12.21 -4.22
C ALA A 62 16.13 -11.23 -4.34
N LEU A 63 16.00 -10.00 -3.80
CA LEU A 63 17.04 -8.98 -3.90
C LEU A 63 18.23 -9.32 -3.00
N ASP A 64 19.45 -9.28 -3.57
CA ASP A 64 20.70 -9.43 -2.80
C ASP A 64 21.13 -8.07 -2.22
N PRO A 65 21.13 -7.89 -0.89
CA PRO A 65 21.59 -6.65 -0.28
C PRO A 65 23.05 -6.30 -0.59
N LYS A 66 23.90 -7.28 -0.86
CA LYS A 66 25.31 -7.06 -1.25
C LYS A 66 25.41 -6.35 -2.60
N ASP A 67 24.40 -6.51 -3.47
CA ASP A 67 24.34 -5.85 -4.77
C ASP A 67 23.79 -4.44 -4.72
N VAL A 68 23.19 -4.01 -3.61
CA VAL A 68 22.63 -2.67 -3.45
C VAL A 68 23.74 -1.62 -3.51
N VAL A 69 23.63 -0.70 -4.46
CA VAL A 69 24.56 0.42 -4.62
C VAL A 69 24.09 1.61 -3.81
N LYS A 70 22.82 1.95 -3.93
CA LYS A 70 22.15 3.07 -3.25
C LYS A 70 20.65 2.84 -3.22
N ILE A 71 19.98 3.60 -2.36
CA ILE A 71 18.52 3.66 -2.32
C ILE A 71 18.10 5.10 -2.52
N ASP A 72 17.21 5.32 -3.47
CA ASP A 72 16.57 6.62 -3.67
C ASP A 72 15.22 6.64 -2.97
N PHE A 73 15.18 7.29 -1.82
CA PHE A 73 13.95 7.49 -1.05
C PHE A 73 13.30 8.81 -1.48
N ILE A 74 12.21 8.70 -2.25
CA ILE A 74 11.48 9.83 -2.79
C ILE A 74 10.24 10.04 -1.96
N ASN A 75 10.27 11.07 -1.17
CA ASN A 75 9.14 11.55 -0.43
C ASN A 75 8.38 12.55 -1.31
N ASN A 76 7.09 12.34 -1.52
CA ASN A 76 6.27 13.09 -2.45
C ASN A 76 6.74 12.97 -3.92
N PRO A 77 6.58 11.81 -4.54
CA PRO A 77 7.06 11.52 -5.89
C PRO A 77 6.37 12.34 -6.99
N GLY A 78 7.03 12.51 -8.13
CA GLY A 78 6.55 13.26 -9.30
C GLY A 78 5.29 12.67 -9.94
N VAL A 79 4.68 13.42 -10.87
CA VAL A 79 3.44 13.01 -11.59
C VAL A 79 3.58 11.69 -12.35
N ARG A 80 4.81 11.27 -12.66
CA ARG A 80 5.12 10.01 -13.33
C ARG A 80 4.99 8.75 -12.46
N TYR A 81 4.86 8.88 -11.14
CA TYR A 81 4.81 7.72 -10.23
C TYR A 81 3.40 7.20 -9.95
N GLY A 82 2.39 7.80 -10.57
CA GLY A 82 0.99 7.42 -10.39
C GLY A 82 0.25 8.23 -9.34
N GLU A 83 -1.01 7.89 -9.15
CA GLU A 83 -1.89 8.52 -8.18
C GLU A 83 -1.84 7.78 -6.84
N GLY A 84 -2.00 8.50 -5.73
CA GLY A 84 -2.07 7.91 -4.39
C GLY A 84 -0.73 7.43 -3.82
N ILE A 85 0.39 7.61 -4.54
CA ILE A 85 1.72 7.23 -4.06
C ILE A 85 2.31 8.36 -3.21
N ALA A 86 2.47 8.10 -1.91
CA ALA A 86 3.08 9.04 -0.96
C ALA A 86 4.61 8.91 -0.91
N TYR A 87 5.11 7.69 -1.05
CA TYR A 87 6.54 7.39 -0.97
C TYR A 87 6.97 6.45 -2.08
N VAL A 88 8.18 6.68 -2.61
CA VAL A 88 8.86 5.74 -3.49
C VAL A 88 10.18 5.35 -2.88
N VAL A 89 10.45 4.07 -2.78
CA VAL A 89 11.73 3.51 -2.37
C VAL A 89 12.32 2.78 -3.56
N ASP A 90 13.30 3.38 -4.21
CA ASP A 90 13.96 2.78 -5.39
C ASP A 90 15.35 2.27 -5.01
N ILE A 91 15.50 0.95 -5.01
CA ILE A 91 16.74 0.24 -4.67
C ILE A 91 17.55 0.03 -5.95
N VAL A 92 18.68 0.70 -6.06
CA VAL A 92 19.59 0.55 -7.21
C VAL A 92 20.60 -0.53 -6.91
N THR A 93 20.67 -1.56 -7.77
CA THR A 93 21.55 -2.72 -7.61
C THR A 93 22.56 -2.85 -8.74
N ARG A 94 23.61 -3.65 -8.51
CA ARG A 94 24.51 -4.14 -9.56
C ARG A 94 23.87 -5.32 -10.29
N ARG A 95 24.19 -5.50 -11.56
CA ARG A 95 23.76 -6.67 -12.36
C ARG A 95 24.91 -7.62 -12.59
N SER A 96 24.62 -8.92 -12.64
CA SER A 96 25.56 -9.96 -13.08
C SER A 96 25.50 -10.08 -14.61
N GLU A 97 26.64 -10.04 -15.32
CA GLU A 97 26.70 -10.25 -16.77
C GLU A 97 26.58 -11.73 -17.15
N SER A 98 27.13 -12.61 -16.35
CA SER A 98 26.99 -14.05 -16.55
C SER A 98 26.97 -14.75 -15.20
N GLY A 99 26.14 -15.77 -15.08
CA GLY A 99 26.01 -16.53 -13.87
C GLY A 99 24.62 -16.94 -13.53
N TYR A 100 24.43 -17.42 -12.33
CA TYR A 100 23.12 -17.79 -11.79
C TYR A 100 23.00 -17.42 -10.32
N THR A 101 21.76 -17.22 -9.91
CA THR A 101 21.39 -17.08 -8.51
C THR A 101 20.21 -18.01 -8.24
N VAL A 102 20.28 -18.80 -7.20
CA VAL A 102 19.17 -19.61 -6.70
C VAL A 102 19.03 -19.32 -5.22
N GLY A 103 17.81 -19.26 -4.72
CA GLY A 103 17.60 -19.01 -3.31
C GLY A 103 16.18 -19.35 -2.84
N THR A 104 16.05 -19.34 -1.52
CA THR A 104 14.77 -19.49 -0.82
C THR A 104 14.71 -18.54 0.36
N ASP A 105 13.49 -18.11 0.68
CA ASP A 105 13.17 -17.34 1.89
C ASP A 105 11.93 -17.96 2.53
N LEU A 106 12.02 -18.41 3.78
CA LEU A 106 10.97 -19.13 4.49
C LEU A 106 10.73 -18.44 5.82
N THR A 107 9.50 -18.02 6.06
CA THR A 107 9.07 -17.44 7.34
C THR A 107 7.96 -18.29 7.94
N ALA A 108 8.06 -18.62 9.21
CA ALA A 108 7.03 -19.33 9.94
C ALA A 108 6.85 -18.73 11.33
N SER A 109 5.61 -18.52 11.74
CA SER A 109 5.30 -18.18 13.12
C SER A 109 5.30 -19.42 13.99
N LEU A 110 5.90 -19.35 15.16
CA LEU A 110 5.90 -20.43 16.15
C LEU A 110 4.69 -20.37 17.09
N THR A 111 4.04 -19.22 17.17
CA THR A 111 2.91 -18.96 18.09
C THR A 111 1.56 -18.94 17.37
N THR A 112 1.56 -18.81 16.06
CA THR A 112 0.35 -18.79 15.21
C THR A 112 0.52 -19.70 14.01
N LEU A 113 -0.59 -20.15 13.41
CA LEU A 113 -0.55 -20.91 12.15
C LEU A 113 -0.44 -19.94 10.95
N GLN A 114 0.73 -19.34 10.82
CA GLN A 114 1.06 -18.43 9.75
C GLN A 114 2.44 -18.76 9.20
N GLY A 115 2.57 -18.75 7.89
CA GLY A 115 3.85 -18.89 7.24
C GLY A 115 3.79 -18.47 5.79
N ASP A 116 4.94 -18.12 5.27
CA ASP A 116 5.15 -17.90 3.85
C ASP A 116 6.52 -18.40 3.42
N GLY A 117 6.61 -18.77 2.16
CA GLY A 117 7.86 -19.25 1.60
C GLY A 117 7.95 -18.88 0.13
N MET A 118 9.16 -18.62 -0.32
CA MET A 118 9.48 -18.35 -1.70
C MET A 118 10.73 -19.10 -2.13
N VAL A 119 10.69 -19.65 -3.35
CA VAL A 119 11.86 -20.13 -4.06
C VAL A 119 12.04 -19.32 -5.34
N TYR A 120 13.27 -19.02 -5.70
CA TYR A 120 13.56 -18.26 -6.91
C TYR A 120 14.86 -18.71 -7.57
N GLY A 121 14.89 -18.55 -8.88
CA GLY A 121 16.07 -18.77 -9.70
C GLY A 121 16.25 -17.66 -10.72
N LYS A 122 17.49 -17.26 -10.95
CA LYS A 122 17.87 -16.25 -11.94
C LYS A 122 19.09 -16.78 -12.70
N TRP A 123 19.05 -16.66 -14.03
CA TRP A 123 20.13 -17.05 -14.90
C TRP A 123 20.43 -15.95 -15.90
N ASN A 124 21.69 -15.53 -15.93
CA ASN A 124 22.21 -14.47 -16.78
C ASN A 124 23.21 -15.05 -17.79
N ARG A 125 23.07 -14.69 -19.06
CA ARG A 125 24.02 -15.01 -20.10
C ARG A 125 24.12 -13.85 -21.10
N GLY A 126 25.24 -13.11 -21.03
CA GLY A 126 25.46 -11.94 -21.88
C GLY A 126 24.34 -10.89 -21.71
N LYS A 127 23.61 -10.61 -22.79
CA LYS A 127 22.53 -9.62 -22.81
C LYS A 127 21.19 -10.13 -22.25
N SER A 128 21.05 -11.43 -22.00
CA SER A 128 19.80 -12.07 -21.61
C SER A 128 19.82 -12.49 -20.14
N GLU A 129 18.72 -12.25 -19.45
CA GLU A 129 18.45 -12.71 -18.10
C GLU A 129 17.06 -13.37 -18.04
N TRP A 130 17.01 -14.55 -17.46
CA TRP A 130 15.79 -15.26 -17.12
C TRP A 130 15.64 -15.32 -15.61
N SER A 131 14.45 -15.06 -15.10
CA SER A 131 14.14 -15.28 -13.69
C SER A 131 12.79 -15.98 -13.53
N LEU A 132 12.75 -16.92 -12.58
CA LEU A 132 11.56 -17.63 -12.16
C LEU A 132 11.44 -17.50 -10.65
N SER A 133 10.25 -17.16 -10.15
CA SER A 133 9.94 -17.21 -8.73
C SER A 133 8.60 -17.87 -8.50
N TYR A 134 8.49 -18.58 -7.37
CA TYR A 134 7.25 -19.16 -6.88
C TYR A 134 7.15 -18.95 -5.39
N GLY A 135 6.03 -18.42 -4.94
CA GLY A 135 5.73 -18.14 -3.54
C GLY A 135 4.45 -18.80 -3.07
N MET A 136 4.42 -19.17 -1.80
CA MET A 136 3.23 -19.65 -1.09
C MET A 136 3.09 -18.89 0.23
N SER A 137 1.86 -18.61 0.62
CA SER A 137 1.54 -18.07 1.93
C SER A 137 0.31 -18.76 2.51
N GLY A 138 0.26 -18.87 3.82
CA GLY A 138 -0.87 -19.44 4.52
C GLY A 138 -1.06 -18.80 5.89
N TYR A 139 -2.31 -18.57 6.24
CA TYR A 139 -2.71 -18.02 7.53
C TYR A 139 -3.97 -18.73 8.01
N ARG A 140 -3.99 -19.10 9.30
CA ARG A 140 -5.18 -19.60 9.97
C ARG A 140 -5.21 -19.06 11.39
N SER A 141 -6.28 -18.38 11.76
CA SER A 141 -6.48 -17.87 13.12
C SER A 141 -7.90 -18.13 13.61
N ARG A 142 -8.01 -18.35 14.92
CA ARG A 142 -9.26 -18.38 15.67
C ARG A 142 -9.31 -17.30 16.76
N ASP A 143 -8.31 -16.45 16.81
CA ASP A 143 -8.03 -15.54 17.93
C ASP A 143 -8.46 -14.09 17.64
N GLY A 144 -8.96 -13.82 16.43
CA GLY A 144 -9.52 -12.50 16.08
C GLY A 144 -10.92 -12.37 16.67
N LYS A 145 -11.15 -11.34 17.49
CA LYS A 145 -12.45 -11.04 18.09
C LYS A 145 -12.77 -9.57 17.94
N SER A 146 -14.01 -9.25 17.60
CA SER A 146 -14.51 -7.89 17.61
C SER A 146 -15.66 -7.74 18.60
N MET A 147 -15.72 -6.58 19.22
CA MET A 147 -16.82 -6.13 20.07
C MET A 147 -17.38 -4.87 19.44
N GLN A 148 -18.68 -4.82 19.18
CA GLN A 148 -19.35 -3.70 18.57
C GLN A 148 -20.55 -3.29 19.39
N LEU A 149 -20.62 -2.00 19.74
CA LEU A 149 -21.80 -1.34 20.23
C LEU A 149 -22.37 -0.46 19.12
N ALA A 150 -23.64 -0.65 18.76
CA ALA A 150 -24.36 0.21 17.82
C ALA A 150 -25.61 0.82 18.47
N ARG A 151 -25.82 2.11 18.27
CA ARG A 151 -26.99 2.87 18.73
C ARG A 151 -27.65 3.54 17.54
N TYR A 152 -28.87 3.16 17.27
CA TYR A 152 -29.68 3.61 16.15
C TYR A 152 -30.76 4.57 16.67
N THR A 153 -30.84 5.78 16.12
CA THR A 153 -31.96 6.71 16.36
C THR A 153 -33.08 6.38 15.39
N LEU A 154 -34.18 5.83 15.87
CA LEU A 154 -35.32 5.44 15.06
C LEU A 154 -36.16 6.66 14.60
N ALA A 155 -37.13 6.45 13.72
CA ALA A 155 -37.97 7.51 13.14
C ALA A 155 -38.81 8.26 14.19
N ASP A 156 -39.19 7.58 15.27
CA ASP A 156 -39.93 8.16 16.40
C ASP A 156 -39.02 8.86 17.42
N GLY A 157 -37.70 8.92 17.17
CA GLY A 157 -36.69 9.49 18.06
C GLY A 157 -36.23 8.57 19.18
N SER A 158 -36.75 7.36 19.29
CA SER A 158 -36.29 6.37 20.27
C SER A 158 -34.89 5.83 19.88
N LEU A 159 -34.12 5.40 20.90
CA LEU A 159 -32.78 4.81 20.72
C LEU A 159 -32.91 3.29 20.79
N TYR A 160 -32.44 2.65 19.72
CA TYR A 160 -32.30 1.20 19.64
C TYR A 160 -30.83 0.81 19.74
N THR A 161 -30.47 0.05 20.77
CA THR A 161 -29.07 -0.30 21.06
C THR A 161 -28.87 -1.81 20.85
N ILE A 162 -27.84 -2.15 20.09
CA ILE A 162 -27.43 -3.55 19.86
C ILE A 162 -25.93 -3.68 20.18
N GLU A 163 -25.59 -4.73 20.92
CA GLU A 163 -24.21 -5.18 21.07
C GLU A 163 -23.99 -6.46 20.26
N ARG A 164 -22.88 -6.52 19.51
CA ARG A 164 -22.46 -7.64 18.67
C ARG A 164 -21.05 -8.04 19.02
N ASN A 165 -20.86 -9.15 19.74
CA ASN A 165 -19.56 -9.58 20.25
C ASN A 165 -19.18 -10.93 19.65
N ASP A 166 -18.00 -11.02 19.01
CA ASP A 166 -17.50 -12.27 18.47
C ASP A 166 -17.23 -13.29 19.59
N VAL A 167 -17.85 -14.46 19.50
CA VAL A 167 -17.65 -15.60 20.40
C VAL A 167 -16.65 -16.56 19.77
N GLU A 168 -16.89 -16.93 18.54
CA GLU A 168 -16.07 -17.85 17.77
C GLU A 168 -15.76 -17.28 16.40
N THR A 169 -14.50 -17.38 15.98
CA THR A 169 -14.06 -16.94 14.67
C THR A 169 -13.11 -17.94 14.06
N LEU A 170 -13.17 -18.08 12.74
CA LEU A 170 -12.17 -18.77 11.97
C LEU A 170 -11.84 -17.94 10.74
N ARG A 171 -10.58 -17.60 10.58
CA ARG A 171 -10.05 -16.93 9.39
C ARG A 171 -8.94 -17.78 8.79
N LYS A 172 -9.11 -18.15 7.53
CA LYS A 172 -8.11 -18.87 6.73
C LYS A 172 -7.85 -18.07 5.46
N THR A 173 -6.58 -17.98 5.07
CA THR A 173 -6.19 -17.46 3.76
C THR A 173 -5.03 -18.29 3.23
N MET A 174 -5.02 -18.53 1.93
CA MET A 174 -3.95 -19.21 1.21
C MET A 174 -3.65 -18.41 -0.07
N GLY A 175 -2.37 -18.15 -0.31
CA GLY A 175 -1.90 -17.45 -1.50
C GLY A 175 -0.84 -18.28 -2.22
N GLN A 176 -0.83 -18.22 -3.54
CA GLN A 176 0.23 -18.73 -4.41
C GLN A 176 0.50 -17.70 -5.49
N ASP A 177 1.78 -17.45 -5.74
CA ASP A 177 2.24 -16.50 -6.74
C ASP A 177 3.37 -17.12 -7.55
N ALA A 178 3.28 -17.01 -8.87
CA ALA A 178 4.33 -17.43 -9.79
C ALA A 178 4.67 -16.29 -10.74
N LYS A 179 5.95 -16.11 -11.07
CA LYS A 179 6.39 -15.10 -12.02
C LYS A 179 7.58 -15.59 -12.84
N LEU A 180 7.46 -15.52 -14.17
CA LEU A 180 8.53 -15.74 -15.12
C LEU A 180 8.86 -14.40 -15.78
N THR A 181 10.13 -14.02 -15.79
CA THR A 181 10.60 -12.79 -16.43
C THR A 181 11.76 -13.07 -17.36
N TYR A 182 11.70 -12.47 -18.53
CA TYR A 182 12.79 -12.39 -19.48
C TYR A 182 13.23 -10.93 -19.62
N ASN A 183 14.51 -10.67 -19.41
CA ASN A 183 15.15 -9.38 -19.65
C ASN A 183 16.19 -9.51 -20.75
N TRP A 184 16.16 -8.60 -21.69
CA TRP A 184 17.22 -8.39 -22.66
C TRP A 184 17.71 -6.95 -22.57
N ALA A 185 19.02 -6.75 -22.48
CA ALA A 185 19.61 -5.43 -22.38
C ALA A 185 20.90 -5.31 -23.18
N ASP A 186 20.94 -4.37 -24.12
CA ASP A 186 22.15 -3.99 -24.84
C ASP A 186 22.85 -2.85 -24.10
N SER A 187 23.64 -3.21 -23.10
CA SER A 187 24.25 -2.25 -22.18
C SER A 187 23.18 -1.29 -21.56
N THR A 188 23.32 0.02 -21.75
CA THR A 188 22.33 1.02 -21.30
C THR A 188 21.48 1.57 -22.44
N ALA A 189 21.71 1.12 -23.69
CA ALA A 189 21.10 1.74 -24.88
C ALA A 189 19.69 1.22 -25.16
N THR A 190 19.46 -0.08 -24.98
CA THR A 190 18.15 -0.70 -25.22
C THR A 190 17.88 -1.75 -24.16
N VAL A 191 16.68 -1.72 -23.58
CA VAL A 191 16.17 -2.71 -22.64
C VAL A 191 14.81 -3.18 -23.11
N PHE A 192 14.63 -4.50 -23.15
CA PHE A 192 13.35 -5.15 -23.34
C PHE A 192 13.10 -6.09 -22.15
N GLN A 193 11.90 -6.04 -21.59
CA GLN A 193 11.48 -6.98 -20.56
C GLN A 193 10.08 -7.50 -20.89
N ALA A 194 9.90 -8.81 -20.76
CA ALA A 194 8.60 -9.45 -20.77
C ALA A 194 8.45 -10.27 -19.49
N SER A 195 7.34 -10.12 -18.80
CA SER A 195 7.04 -10.96 -17.63
C SER A 195 5.62 -11.48 -17.68
N LEU A 196 5.47 -12.75 -17.32
CA LEU A 196 4.21 -13.43 -17.09
C LEU A 196 4.11 -13.75 -15.61
N ALA A 197 3.09 -13.23 -14.95
CA ALA A 197 2.83 -13.49 -13.54
C ALA A 197 1.42 -14.04 -13.37
N GLY A 198 1.21 -14.81 -12.29
CA GLY A 198 -0.10 -15.28 -11.89
C GLY A 198 -0.19 -15.36 -10.39
N SER A 199 -1.32 -14.95 -9.83
CA SER A 199 -1.64 -15.15 -8.41
C SER A 199 -2.94 -15.93 -8.25
N LEU A 200 -2.97 -16.79 -7.24
CA LEU A 200 -4.13 -17.54 -6.79
C LEU A 200 -4.31 -17.22 -5.30
N SER A 201 -5.47 -16.74 -4.93
CA SER A 201 -5.86 -16.50 -3.54
C SER A 201 -7.11 -17.27 -3.20
N LYS A 202 -7.14 -17.88 -2.02
CA LYS A 202 -8.32 -18.59 -1.48
C LYS A 202 -8.47 -18.22 -0.01
N ALA A 203 -9.71 -17.98 0.41
CA ALA A 203 -10.08 -17.77 1.81
C ALA A 203 -11.31 -18.62 2.13
N PRO A 204 -11.13 -19.96 2.24
CA PRO A 204 -12.24 -20.90 2.34
C PRO A 204 -12.80 -20.97 3.76
N ASP A 205 -14.10 -21.17 3.88
CA ASP A 205 -14.81 -21.45 5.14
C ASP A 205 -14.48 -20.45 6.27
N ASN A 206 -14.34 -19.19 5.96
CA ASN A 206 -14.21 -18.18 7.00
C ASN A 206 -15.56 -17.99 7.68
N TYR A 207 -15.58 -18.01 9.01
CA TYR A 207 -16.82 -17.79 9.72
C TYR A 207 -16.63 -16.97 11.00
N ARG A 208 -17.74 -16.38 11.45
CA ARG A 208 -17.87 -15.72 12.75
C ARG A 208 -19.20 -16.07 13.36
N ILE A 209 -19.18 -16.38 14.64
CA ILE A 209 -20.37 -16.51 15.49
C ILE A 209 -20.31 -15.36 16.47
N LYS A 210 -21.39 -14.59 16.54
CA LYS A 210 -21.53 -13.44 17.43
C LYS A 210 -22.64 -13.66 18.43
N ASP A 211 -22.41 -13.29 19.66
CA ASP A 211 -23.48 -13.06 20.62
C ASP A 211 -24.05 -11.67 20.39
N ILE A 212 -25.37 -11.62 20.22
CA ILE A 212 -26.12 -10.41 20.01
C ILE A 212 -26.93 -10.12 21.28
N MET A 213 -26.78 -8.91 21.80
CA MET A 213 -27.60 -8.41 22.90
C MET A 213 -28.40 -7.19 22.41
N ASP A 214 -29.71 -7.33 22.42
CA ASP A 214 -30.67 -6.35 21.97
C ASP A 214 -31.67 -6.09 23.11
N GLY A 215 -31.35 -5.12 23.96
CA GLY A 215 -32.10 -4.88 25.19
C GLY A 215 -32.06 -6.08 26.12
N THR A 216 -33.18 -6.81 26.23
CA THR A 216 -33.29 -8.03 27.03
C THR A 216 -33.16 -9.32 26.21
N ARG A 217 -33.15 -9.21 24.86
CA ARG A 217 -33.03 -10.38 23.98
C ARG A 217 -31.56 -10.74 23.79
N HIS A 218 -31.28 -12.03 23.92
CA HIS A 218 -29.95 -12.60 23.71
C HIS A 218 -30.05 -13.73 22.69
N TYR A 219 -29.32 -13.61 21.58
CA TYR A 219 -29.34 -14.58 20.50
C TYR A 219 -28.00 -14.58 19.74
N ARG A 220 -27.82 -15.51 18.82
CA ARG A 220 -26.60 -15.64 18.03
C ARG A 220 -26.80 -15.23 16.59
N ALA A 221 -25.80 -14.55 16.04
CA ALA A 221 -25.65 -14.34 14.60
C ALA A 221 -24.48 -15.18 14.07
N THR A 222 -24.61 -15.62 12.82
CA THR A 222 -23.57 -16.38 12.13
C THR A 222 -23.26 -15.71 10.79
N SER A 223 -21.97 -15.52 10.47
CA SER A 223 -21.52 -15.17 9.12
C SER A 223 -20.55 -16.22 8.59
N ARG A 224 -20.61 -16.49 7.28
CA ARG A 224 -19.67 -17.34 6.56
C ARG A 224 -19.31 -16.68 5.24
N ASP A 225 -18.03 -16.69 4.92
CA ASP A 225 -17.50 -16.13 3.69
C ASP A 225 -16.52 -17.12 3.05
N ASP A 226 -16.65 -17.33 1.76
CA ASP A 226 -15.75 -18.12 0.92
C ASP A 226 -15.29 -17.23 -0.26
N ASP A 227 -13.99 -17.03 -0.38
CA ASP A 227 -13.41 -16.21 -1.43
C ASP A 227 -12.38 -16.98 -2.23
N LYS A 228 -12.44 -16.84 -3.56
CA LYS A 228 -11.44 -17.38 -4.48
C LYS A 228 -11.16 -16.35 -5.57
N SER A 229 -9.88 -16.10 -5.83
CA SER A 229 -9.47 -15.19 -6.90
C SER A 229 -8.24 -15.70 -7.62
N HIS A 230 -8.17 -15.48 -8.93
CA HIS A 230 -6.97 -15.68 -9.73
C HIS A 230 -6.74 -14.50 -10.67
N SER A 231 -5.47 -14.12 -10.84
CA SER A 231 -5.12 -12.96 -11.66
C SER A 231 -3.83 -13.17 -12.46
N PRO A 232 -3.91 -13.63 -13.72
CA PRO A 232 -2.79 -13.60 -14.64
C PRO A 232 -2.50 -12.16 -15.11
N VAL A 233 -1.20 -11.85 -15.25
CA VAL A 233 -0.68 -10.54 -15.69
C VAL A 233 0.41 -10.76 -16.72
N LEU A 234 0.30 -10.07 -17.86
CA LEU A 234 1.35 -9.93 -18.86
C LEU A 234 1.88 -8.50 -18.81
N ASP A 235 3.18 -8.33 -18.62
CA ASP A 235 3.84 -7.03 -18.55
C ASP A 235 4.99 -6.96 -19.57
N LEU A 236 4.88 -6.02 -20.51
CA LEU A 236 5.85 -5.77 -21.56
C LEU A 236 6.45 -4.38 -21.37
N TYR A 237 7.77 -4.29 -21.33
CA TYR A 237 8.50 -3.04 -21.16
C TYR A 237 9.58 -2.89 -22.23
N PHE A 238 9.71 -1.69 -22.76
CA PHE A 238 10.73 -1.30 -23.72
C PHE A 238 11.33 0.05 -23.33
N PHE A 239 12.67 0.12 -23.36
CA PHE A 239 13.42 1.35 -23.22
C PHE A 239 14.46 1.45 -24.32
N ARG A 240 14.61 2.63 -24.91
CA ARG A 240 15.66 2.91 -25.89
C ARG A 240 16.25 4.29 -25.67
N GLN A 241 17.57 4.35 -25.57
CA GLN A 241 18.36 5.56 -25.68
C GLN A 241 18.49 5.88 -27.17
N ILE A 242 17.77 6.89 -27.66
CA ILE A 242 17.76 7.29 -29.09
C ILE A 242 19.06 8.05 -29.42
N SER A 243 19.49 8.92 -28.48
CA SER A 243 20.73 9.68 -28.54
C SER A 243 21.30 9.86 -27.13
N PRO A 244 22.50 10.43 -26.92
CA PRO A 244 23.02 10.72 -25.59
C PRO A 244 22.08 11.58 -24.73
N HIS A 245 21.18 12.33 -25.36
CA HIS A 245 20.27 13.25 -24.70
C HIS A 245 18.80 12.82 -24.74
N GLN A 246 18.44 11.86 -25.59
CA GLN A 246 17.05 11.49 -25.84
C GLN A 246 16.78 10.04 -25.50
N SER A 247 15.68 9.76 -24.83
CA SER A 247 15.25 8.41 -24.54
C SER A 247 13.74 8.25 -24.70
N LEU A 248 13.33 7.03 -25.08
CA LEU A 248 11.95 6.59 -25.19
C LEU A 248 11.74 5.42 -24.26
N THR A 249 10.66 5.47 -23.51
CA THR A 249 10.20 4.37 -22.66
C THR A 249 8.77 4.04 -23.03
N ALA A 250 8.46 2.75 -23.18
CA ALA A 250 7.11 2.26 -23.41
C ALA A 250 6.81 1.09 -22.48
N ASN A 251 5.59 1.00 -21.99
CA ASN A 251 5.11 -0.10 -21.17
C ASN A 251 3.67 -0.47 -21.55
N ALA A 252 3.36 -1.78 -21.50
CA ALA A 252 2.01 -2.30 -21.69
C ALA A 252 1.76 -3.45 -20.71
N VAL A 253 0.69 -3.34 -19.92
CA VAL A 253 0.32 -4.36 -18.93
C VAL A 253 -1.11 -4.79 -19.17
N GLY A 254 -1.31 -6.08 -19.46
CA GLY A 254 -2.61 -6.73 -19.52
C GLY A 254 -2.84 -7.52 -18.23
N THR A 255 -3.97 -7.30 -17.57
CA THR A 255 -4.38 -8.03 -16.38
C THR A 255 -5.79 -8.59 -16.57
N TYR A 256 -5.98 -9.83 -16.16
CA TYR A 256 -7.30 -10.44 -16.03
C TYR A 256 -7.48 -10.88 -14.59
N ILE A 257 -8.62 -10.54 -13.97
CA ILE A 257 -8.96 -10.96 -12.60
C ILE A 257 -10.29 -11.69 -12.66
N SER A 258 -10.35 -12.89 -12.11
CA SER A 258 -11.60 -13.61 -11.85
C SER A 258 -11.73 -13.86 -10.36
N THR A 259 -12.89 -13.49 -9.81
CA THR A 259 -13.19 -13.60 -8.38
C THR A 259 -14.52 -14.29 -8.20
N GLN A 260 -14.57 -15.24 -7.26
CA GLN A 260 -15.77 -15.89 -6.79
C GLN A 260 -15.88 -15.65 -5.29
N THR A 261 -17.00 -15.10 -4.85
CA THR A 261 -17.30 -14.84 -3.44
C THR A 261 -18.66 -15.47 -3.13
N SER A 262 -18.74 -16.21 -2.03
CA SER A 262 -20.01 -16.67 -1.44
C SER A 262 -20.10 -16.09 -0.04
N SER A 263 -21.21 -15.45 0.30
CA SER A 263 -21.43 -14.83 1.60
C SER A 263 -22.78 -15.26 2.17
N PHE A 264 -22.76 -15.65 3.43
CA PHE A 264 -23.95 -16.00 4.21
C PHE A 264 -23.94 -15.24 5.53
N TYR A 265 -25.05 -14.62 5.86
CA TYR A 265 -25.25 -13.93 7.13
C TYR A 265 -26.63 -14.24 7.70
N ASP A 266 -26.69 -14.60 8.98
CA ASP A 266 -27.94 -14.84 9.71
C ASP A 266 -27.89 -14.16 11.09
N GLU A 267 -28.74 -13.17 11.27
CA GLU A 267 -29.03 -12.46 12.53
C GLU A 267 -30.54 -12.52 12.77
N GLY A 268 -31.13 -13.73 12.78
CA GLY A 268 -32.56 -13.97 12.91
C GLY A 268 -33.34 -13.99 11.59
N SER A 269 -32.69 -13.65 10.48
CA SER A 269 -33.21 -13.76 9.12
C SER A 269 -32.03 -14.04 8.19
N PRO A 270 -31.96 -15.24 7.59
CA PRO A 270 -30.85 -15.61 6.71
C PRO A 270 -30.79 -14.70 5.47
N TYR A 271 -29.57 -14.45 5.03
CA TYR A 271 -29.26 -13.67 3.85
C TYR A 271 -28.04 -14.26 3.17
N GLN A 272 -28.17 -14.66 1.92
CA GLN A 272 -27.10 -15.32 1.18
C GLN A 272 -26.99 -14.77 -0.23
N TYR A 273 -25.75 -14.56 -0.68
CA TYR A 273 -25.48 -14.21 -2.07
C TYR A 273 -24.14 -14.76 -2.53
N ASP A 274 -24.04 -14.95 -3.84
CA ASP A 274 -22.83 -15.30 -4.55
C ASP A 274 -22.46 -14.19 -5.53
N VAL A 275 -21.16 -13.97 -5.74
CA VAL A 275 -20.66 -13.00 -6.72
C VAL A 275 -19.67 -13.68 -7.67
N ASP A 276 -19.94 -13.62 -8.97
CA ASP A 276 -18.96 -13.95 -10.03
C ASP A 276 -18.45 -12.65 -10.67
N GLY A 277 -17.22 -12.31 -10.33
CA GLY A 277 -16.54 -11.09 -10.78
C GLY A 277 -15.48 -11.39 -11.83
N LYS A 278 -15.49 -10.62 -12.95
CA LYS A 278 -14.48 -10.68 -14.02
C LYS A 278 -14.04 -9.29 -14.38
N THR A 279 -12.75 -9.04 -14.31
CA THR A 279 -12.15 -7.76 -14.70
C THR A 279 -11.05 -8.01 -15.71
N ALA A 280 -11.08 -7.28 -16.81
CA ALA A 280 -10.00 -7.23 -17.79
C ALA A 280 -9.49 -5.79 -17.90
N SER A 281 -8.17 -5.58 -17.81
CA SER A 281 -7.58 -4.26 -17.94
C SER A 281 -6.35 -4.25 -18.83
N LEU A 282 -6.19 -3.14 -19.56
CA LEU A 282 -4.99 -2.82 -20.32
C LEU A 282 -4.49 -1.45 -19.88
N LEU A 283 -3.25 -1.38 -19.45
CA LEU A 283 -2.57 -0.16 -19.05
C LEU A 283 -1.35 0.03 -19.96
N THR A 284 -1.28 1.16 -20.66
CA THR A 284 -0.16 1.47 -21.54
C THR A 284 0.40 2.84 -21.21
N GLU A 285 1.70 2.99 -21.32
CA GLU A 285 2.37 4.27 -21.10
C GLU A 285 3.54 4.43 -22.06
N VAL A 286 3.71 5.64 -22.58
CA VAL A 286 4.86 6.04 -23.40
C VAL A 286 5.40 7.33 -22.86
N ILE A 287 6.72 7.38 -22.56
CA ILE A 287 7.41 8.57 -22.09
C ILE A 287 8.60 8.87 -23.01
N TYR A 288 8.67 10.09 -23.49
CA TYR A 288 9.84 10.66 -24.16
C TYR A 288 10.54 11.64 -23.22
N GLU A 289 11.86 11.48 -23.06
CA GLU A 289 12.70 12.39 -22.26
C GLU A 289 13.80 12.98 -23.15
N ASN A 290 13.98 14.32 -23.08
CA ASN A 290 15.05 15.03 -23.74
C ASN A 290 15.86 15.84 -22.71
N ARG A 291 17.17 15.59 -22.62
CA ARG A 291 18.12 16.27 -21.73
C ARG A 291 18.77 17.41 -22.48
N LEU A 292 18.18 18.58 -22.36
CA LEU A 292 18.74 19.83 -22.85
C LEU A 292 19.69 20.42 -21.80
N ARG A 293 20.62 21.28 -22.23
CA ARG A 293 21.38 22.10 -21.28
C ARG A 293 20.67 23.45 -21.15
N PRO A 294 20.18 23.88 -19.99
CA PRO A 294 20.40 23.39 -18.59
C PRO A 294 19.26 22.54 -17.98
N PHE A 295 18.28 22.06 -18.71
CA PHE A 295 17.12 21.36 -18.17
C PHE A 295 16.80 20.07 -18.93
N THR A 296 15.98 19.23 -18.32
CA THR A 296 15.43 18.02 -18.94
C THR A 296 13.92 18.21 -19.09
N VAL A 297 13.39 17.90 -20.26
CA VAL A 297 11.95 17.85 -20.54
C VAL A 297 11.53 16.40 -20.70
N SER A 298 10.46 16.02 -20.01
CA SER A 298 9.81 14.71 -20.14
C SER A 298 8.36 14.93 -20.54
N THR A 299 7.89 14.22 -21.57
CA THR A 299 6.47 14.22 -21.98
C THR A 299 5.99 12.79 -22.03
N GLY A 300 4.74 12.55 -21.70
CA GLY A 300 4.20 11.21 -21.72
C GLY A 300 2.70 11.13 -21.95
N LEU A 301 2.30 9.97 -22.42
CA LEU A 301 0.93 9.53 -22.60
C LEU A 301 0.70 8.23 -21.86
N ASN A 302 -0.38 8.16 -21.09
CA ASN A 302 -0.83 6.94 -20.43
C ASN A 302 -2.28 6.69 -20.83
N TYR A 303 -2.58 5.48 -21.29
CA TYR A 303 -3.93 5.03 -21.58
C TYR A 303 -4.27 3.82 -20.73
N SER A 304 -5.41 3.85 -20.07
CA SER A 304 -5.96 2.72 -19.35
C SER A 304 -7.38 2.40 -19.83
N ALA A 305 -7.62 1.12 -20.09
CA ALA A 305 -8.94 0.58 -20.38
C ALA A 305 -9.22 -0.52 -19.35
N LYS A 306 -10.36 -0.47 -18.69
CA LYS A 306 -10.78 -1.45 -17.70
C LYS A 306 -12.24 -1.79 -17.92
N TYR A 307 -12.52 -3.07 -18.11
CA TYR A 307 -13.86 -3.64 -18.17
C TYR A 307 -14.07 -4.54 -16.96
N THR A 308 -15.16 -4.34 -16.23
CA THR A 308 -15.55 -5.17 -15.08
C THR A 308 -16.98 -5.65 -15.24
N LYS A 309 -17.18 -6.91 -14.96
CA LYS A 309 -18.47 -7.60 -14.90
C LYS A 309 -18.60 -8.25 -13.53
N ASN A 310 -19.60 -7.86 -12.75
CA ASN A 310 -19.92 -8.48 -11.47
C ASN A 310 -21.39 -8.91 -11.49
N ASP A 311 -21.61 -10.20 -11.33
CA ASP A 311 -22.94 -10.83 -11.26
C ASP A 311 -23.18 -11.24 -9.81
N TYR A 312 -24.08 -10.52 -9.11
CA TYR A 312 -24.58 -10.85 -7.79
C TYR A 312 -25.84 -11.71 -7.95
N LEU A 313 -25.87 -12.84 -7.29
CA LEU A 313 -26.96 -13.83 -7.33
C LEU A 313 -27.40 -14.18 -5.92
N GLY A 314 -28.66 -14.47 -5.73
CA GLY A 314 -29.26 -14.76 -4.44
C GLY A 314 -30.02 -13.56 -3.87
N ASP A 315 -29.92 -13.32 -2.57
CA ASP A 315 -30.64 -12.22 -1.91
C ASP A 315 -30.11 -10.84 -2.28
N ALA A 316 -28.82 -10.73 -2.67
CA ALA A 316 -28.26 -9.54 -3.33
C ALA A 316 -28.25 -9.77 -4.84
N PHE A 317 -29.28 -9.33 -5.55
CA PHE A 317 -29.33 -9.46 -7.00
C PHE A 317 -28.92 -8.17 -7.69
N SER A 318 -27.81 -8.21 -8.46
CA SER A 318 -27.38 -7.11 -9.31
C SER A 318 -26.49 -7.62 -10.44
N LEU A 319 -26.65 -7.06 -11.63
CA LEU A 319 -25.82 -7.35 -12.82
C LEU A 319 -25.06 -6.08 -13.18
N THR A 320 -23.88 -5.89 -12.65
CA THR A 320 -23.09 -4.67 -12.88
C THR A 320 -22.08 -4.87 -14.00
N ARG A 321 -22.12 -3.96 -14.97
CA ARG A 321 -21.18 -3.88 -16.10
C ARG A 321 -20.55 -2.49 -16.11
N THR A 322 -19.23 -2.45 -16.02
CA THR A 322 -18.49 -1.20 -15.93
C THR A 322 -17.42 -1.13 -16.99
N ASN A 323 -17.31 -0.01 -17.67
CA ASN A 323 -16.23 0.26 -18.59
C ASN A 323 -15.60 1.62 -18.24
N ASN A 324 -14.31 1.61 -17.95
CA ASN A 324 -13.55 2.81 -17.55
C ASN A 324 -12.36 2.99 -18.49
N ASN A 325 -12.40 4.05 -19.30
CA ASN A 325 -11.32 4.42 -20.19
C ASN A 325 -10.74 5.77 -19.75
N ARG A 326 -9.43 5.83 -19.63
CA ARG A 326 -8.71 7.04 -19.23
C ARG A 326 -7.54 7.29 -20.16
N LEU A 327 -7.44 8.50 -20.68
CA LEU A 327 -6.27 9.01 -21.36
C LEU A 327 -5.64 10.11 -20.50
N TYR A 328 -4.38 9.97 -20.15
CA TYR A 328 -3.60 10.95 -19.39
C TYR A 328 -2.40 11.42 -20.20
N ALA A 329 -2.26 12.73 -20.38
CA ALA A 329 -1.10 13.36 -21.00
C ALA A 329 -0.40 14.27 -20.01
N PHE A 330 0.93 14.26 -19.99
CA PHE A 330 1.71 15.13 -19.11
C PHE A 330 2.99 15.67 -19.75
N ALA A 331 3.45 16.78 -19.19
CA ALA A 331 4.78 17.33 -19.45
C ALA A 331 5.43 17.76 -18.12
N GLU A 332 6.73 17.52 -17.98
CA GLU A 332 7.54 17.89 -16.82
C GLU A 332 8.86 18.46 -17.29
N MET A 333 9.27 19.57 -16.72
CA MET A 333 10.58 20.19 -16.89
C MET A 333 11.33 20.18 -15.56
N LYS A 334 12.55 19.67 -15.53
CA LYS A 334 13.40 19.64 -14.33
C LYS A 334 14.81 20.15 -14.65
N GLY A 335 15.40 20.85 -13.69
CA GLY A 335 16.74 21.41 -13.87
C GLY A 335 17.33 21.93 -12.58
N MET A 336 18.45 22.64 -12.73
CA MET A 336 19.18 23.27 -11.64
C MET A 336 19.63 24.68 -12.04
N LEU A 337 19.36 25.65 -11.17
CA LEU A 337 19.78 27.04 -11.29
C LEU A 337 20.64 27.40 -10.05
N GLY A 338 21.96 27.33 -10.18
CA GLY A 338 22.87 27.48 -9.05
C GLY A 338 22.59 26.42 -7.98
N GLN A 339 22.19 26.83 -6.78
CA GLN A 339 21.85 25.95 -5.66
C GLN A 339 20.38 25.49 -5.65
N LEU A 340 19.53 26.04 -6.53
CA LEU A 340 18.12 25.72 -6.64
C LEU A 340 17.90 24.58 -7.65
N ARG A 341 17.40 23.44 -7.20
CA ARG A 341 16.83 22.38 -8.04
C ARG A 341 15.34 22.59 -8.17
N TYR A 342 14.82 22.45 -9.39
CA TYR A 342 13.40 22.62 -9.67
C TYR A 342 12.87 21.48 -10.54
N ALA A 343 11.58 21.13 -10.32
CA ALA A 343 10.79 20.32 -11.23
C ALA A 343 9.38 20.93 -11.31
N LEU A 344 8.97 21.25 -12.54
CA LEU A 344 7.67 21.84 -12.87
C LEU A 344 6.95 20.87 -13.80
N GLY A 345 5.83 20.36 -13.37
CA GLY A 345 5.07 19.40 -14.13
C GLY A 345 3.59 19.75 -14.20
N SER A 346 2.94 19.32 -15.26
CA SER A 346 1.49 19.40 -15.40
C SER A 346 0.99 18.24 -16.26
N GLY A 347 -0.21 17.77 -15.96
CA GLY A 347 -0.89 16.76 -16.74
C GLY A 347 -2.39 16.94 -16.72
N ALA A 348 -3.06 16.38 -17.73
CA ALA A 348 -4.51 16.37 -17.84
C ALA A 348 -4.99 14.96 -18.20
N SER A 349 -6.10 14.54 -17.61
CA SER A 349 -6.76 13.29 -17.98
C SER A 349 -8.15 13.55 -18.51
N TYR A 350 -8.51 12.81 -19.55
CA TYR A 350 -9.89 12.60 -19.97
C TYR A 350 -10.32 11.21 -19.54
N ILE A 351 -11.42 11.12 -18.80
CA ILE A 351 -11.96 9.87 -18.24
C ILE A 351 -13.37 9.70 -18.81
N HIS A 352 -13.60 8.57 -19.46
CA HIS A 352 -14.90 8.10 -19.88
C HIS A 352 -15.27 6.85 -19.09
N TYR A 353 -16.33 6.96 -18.30
CA TYR A 353 -16.81 5.91 -17.40
C TYR A 353 -18.26 5.57 -17.74
N THR A 354 -18.55 4.29 -17.88
CA THR A 354 -19.92 3.78 -18.02
C THR A 354 -20.18 2.69 -17.01
N GLN A 355 -21.35 2.71 -16.38
CA GLN A 355 -21.83 1.66 -15.49
C GLN A 355 -23.30 1.40 -15.81
N ASN A 356 -23.60 0.21 -16.32
CA ASN A 356 -24.92 -0.12 -16.84
C ASN A 356 -25.41 0.98 -17.79
N ASP A 357 -26.49 1.70 -17.45
CA ASP A 357 -27.06 2.80 -18.24
C ASP A 357 -26.46 4.18 -17.94
N HIS A 358 -25.64 4.29 -16.91
CA HIS A 358 -25.01 5.55 -16.51
C HIS A 358 -23.75 5.82 -17.32
N ARG A 359 -23.55 7.08 -17.74
CA ARG A 359 -22.39 7.53 -18.52
C ARG A 359 -21.85 8.83 -17.95
N TYR A 360 -20.54 8.86 -17.71
CA TYR A 360 -19.85 10.00 -17.12
C TYR A 360 -18.59 10.36 -17.90
N HIS A 361 -18.29 11.65 -17.95
CA HIS A 361 -17.09 12.20 -18.55
C HIS A 361 -16.45 13.18 -17.57
N PHE A 362 -15.17 13.00 -17.30
CA PHE A 362 -14.43 13.87 -16.39
C PHE A 362 -13.14 14.37 -17.03
N TRP A 363 -12.87 15.67 -16.84
CA TRP A 363 -11.57 16.24 -17.07
C TRP A 363 -10.90 16.49 -15.73
N THR A 364 -9.66 16.02 -15.58
CA THR A 364 -8.87 16.22 -14.37
C THR A 364 -7.56 16.88 -14.72
N PHE A 365 -7.02 17.70 -13.81
CA PHE A 365 -5.82 18.47 -14.02
C PHE A 365 -4.85 18.31 -12.85
N ARG A 366 -3.56 18.08 -13.14
CA ARG A 366 -2.53 17.70 -12.15
C ARG A 366 -1.27 18.58 -12.27
N PRO A 367 -1.30 19.85 -11.83
CA PRO A 367 -0.11 20.67 -11.72
C PRO A 367 0.76 20.21 -10.54
N LYS A 368 2.06 20.24 -10.71
CA LYS A 368 3.05 19.94 -9.69
C LYS A 368 4.26 20.86 -9.79
N VAL A 369 4.68 21.38 -8.63
CA VAL A 369 5.89 22.18 -8.47
C VAL A 369 6.74 21.59 -7.36
N SER A 370 8.02 21.35 -7.61
CA SER A 370 8.98 20.93 -6.59
C SER A 370 10.22 21.81 -6.69
N LEU A 371 10.58 22.43 -5.58
CA LEU A 371 11.73 23.29 -5.43
C LEU A 371 12.60 22.77 -4.29
N ALA A 372 13.92 22.73 -4.47
CA ALA A 372 14.84 22.34 -3.41
C ALA A 372 16.10 23.22 -3.47
N TYR A 373 16.32 23.97 -2.42
CA TYR A 373 17.44 24.92 -2.31
C TYR A 373 18.46 24.41 -1.28
N ASN A 374 19.71 24.26 -1.72
CA ASN A 374 20.82 23.89 -0.85
C ASN A 374 21.34 25.15 -0.15
N ILE A 375 20.99 25.34 1.13
CA ILE A 375 21.42 26.52 1.92
C ILE A 375 22.92 26.43 2.21
N THR A 376 23.39 25.26 2.63
CA THR A 376 24.80 24.93 2.84
C THR A 376 25.05 23.47 2.48
N HIS A 377 26.29 23.00 2.65
CA HIS A 377 26.61 21.58 2.53
C HIS A 377 25.85 20.77 3.60
N GLY A 378 24.96 19.91 3.15
CA GLY A 378 24.12 19.06 4.04
C GLY A 378 22.80 19.70 4.48
N LEU A 379 22.61 21.03 4.43
CA LEU A 379 21.37 21.72 4.80
C LEU A 379 20.56 22.10 3.55
N GLN A 380 19.35 21.58 3.42
CA GLN A 380 18.46 21.80 2.28
C GLN A 380 17.06 22.17 2.74
N LEU A 381 16.50 23.21 2.11
CA LEU A 381 15.08 23.56 2.20
C LEU A 381 14.38 23.11 0.93
N SER A 382 13.25 22.41 1.07
CA SER A 382 12.43 22.00 -0.07
C SER A 382 10.97 22.38 0.12
N TYR A 383 10.33 22.74 -0.99
CA TYR A 383 8.91 23.01 -1.06
C TYR A 383 8.30 22.22 -2.22
N THR A 384 7.14 21.63 -1.98
CA THR A 384 6.37 20.95 -3.03
C THR A 384 4.92 21.36 -2.96
N TYR A 385 4.35 21.67 -4.11
CA TYR A 385 2.92 21.82 -4.35
C TYR A 385 2.48 20.79 -5.36
N GLN A 386 1.35 20.12 -5.11
CA GLN A 386 0.66 19.32 -6.12
C GLN A 386 -0.85 19.41 -5.97
N GLN A 387 -1.52 19.29 -7.11
CA GLN A 387 -2.96 19.08 -7.17
C GLN A 387 -3.24 17.79 -7.92
N GLN A 388 -4.18 17.00 -7.44
CA GLN A 388 -4.67 15.82 -8.16
C GLN A 388 -6.16 15.65 -7.91
N ASP A 389 -6.88 15.22 -8.96
CA ASP A 389 -8.26 14.84 -8.84
C ASP A 389 -8.34 13.31 -8.74
N ARG A 390 -9.16 12.78 -7.82
CA ARG A 390 -9.34 11.35 -7.61
C ARG A 390 -10.74 10.95 -8.05
N VAL A 391 -10.82 9.93 -8.89
CA VAL A 391 -12.08 9.28 -9.29
C VAL A 391 -12.31 8.08 -8.38
N SER A 392 -13.54 7.87 -7.98
CA SER A 392 -13.93 6.77 -7.09
C SER A 392 -13.62 5.40 -7.69
N ARG A 393 -13.33 4.43 -6.82
CA ARG A 393 -13.15 3.02 -7.21
C ARG A 393 -14.49 2.43 -7.67
N ILE A 394 -14.45 1.43 -8.56
CA ILE A 394 -15.63 0.76 -9.11
C ILE A 394 -16.50 0.16 -7.98
N ALA A 395 -15.91 -0.44 -6.96
CA ALA A 395 -16.65 -0.99 -5.83
C ALA A 395 -17.54 0.05 -5.11
N ILE A 396 -17.07 1.29 -5.00
CA ILE A 396 -17.78 2.38 -4.33
C ILE A 396 -18.93 2.93 -5.20
N THR A 397 -18.85 2.76 -6.51
CA THR A 397 -19.85 3.25 -7.47
C THR A 397 -20.83 2.16 -7.91
N SER A 398 -20.66 0.90 -7.49
CA SER A 398 -21.57 -0.20 -7.80
C SER A 398 -22.98 0.06 -7.23
N ASP A 399 -24.01 -0.26 -8.01
CA ASP A 399 -25.42 -0.17 -7.63
C ASP A 399 -25.94 -1.40 -6.86
N ALA A 400 -25.09 -2.40 -6.63
CA ALA A 400 -25.44 -3.57 -5.82
C ALA A 400 -25.76 -3.15 -4.37
N MET A 401 -26.89 -3.60 -3.85
CA MET A 401 -27.31 -3.38 -2.48
C MET A 401 -27.15 -4.66 -1.67
N VAL A 402 -26.31 -4.60 -0.64
CA VAL A 402 -25.93 -5.76 0.19
C VAL A 402 -26.30 -5.50 1.65
N ARG A 403 -26.95 -6.47 2.29
CA ARG A 403 -27.26 -6.42 3.72
C ARG A 403 -26.02 -6.72 4.57
N THR A 404 -25.65 -5.80 5.43
CA THR A 404 -24.50 -5.93 6.34
C THR A 404 -24.87 -6.57 7.68
N ASN A 405 -26.07 -6.25 8.20
CA ASN A 405 -26.65 -6.84 9.40
C ASN A 405 -28.16 -6.62 9.43
N SER A 406 -28.85 -6.95 10.53
CA SER A 406 -30.31 -6.81 10.66
C SER A 406 -30.82 -5.38 10.46
N MET A 407 -29.97 -4.36 10.69
CA MET A 407 -30.36 -2.94 10.63
C MET A 407 -29.66 -2.17 9.50
N GLU A 408 -28.62 -2.73 8.90
CA GLU A 408 -27.73 -1.99 8.00
C GLU A 408 -27.60 -2.63 6.63
N TRP A 409 -27.59 -1.76 5.61
CA TRP A 409 -27.35 -2.08 4.22
C TRP A 409 -26.19 -1.27 3.66
N THR A 410 -25.52 -1.76 2.66
CA THR A 410 -24.46 -1.06 1.91
C THR A 410 -24.85 -1.00 0.45
N VAL A 411 -24.77 0.20 -0.15
CA VAL A 411 -24.96 0.43 -1.58
C VAL A 411 -23.93 1.42 -2.07
N GLY A 412 -23.36 1.19 -3.26
CA GLY A 412 -22.48 2.18 -3.88
C GLY A 412 -23.27 3.36 -4.48
N ASN A 413 -22.54 4.38 -4.92
CA ASN A 413 -23.12 5.58 -5.52
C ASN A 413 -22.44 5.87 -6.86
N PRO A 414 -23.10 5.61 -8.01
CA PRO A 414 -22.54 5.88 -9.33
C PRO A 414 -22.40 7.39 -9.62
N ASP A 415 -23.12 8.28 -8.92
CA ASP A 415 -23.13 9.72 -9.17
C ASP A 415 -21.98 10.49 -8.50
N LEU A 416 -21.03 9.77 -7.91
CA LEU A 416 -19.87 10.37 -7.27
C LEU A 416 -19.01 11.14 -8.27
N LYS A 417 -18.76 12.40 -7.94
CA LYS A 417 -17.86 13.28 -8.70
C LYS A 417 -16.42 13.13 -8.21
N PRO A 418 -15.42 13.38 -9.07
CA PRO A 418 -14.04 13.39 -8.63
C PRO A 418 -13.81 14.35 -7.46
N SER A 419 -13.08 13.90 -6.45
CA SER A 419 -12.57 14.75 -5.38
C SER A 419 -11.26 15.41 -5.83
N ARG A 420 -10.94 16.58 -5.25
CA ARG A 420 -9.72 17.32 -5.56
C ARG A 420 -8.84 17.48 -4.33
N ASP A 421 -7.64 16.93 -4.39
CA ASP A 421 -6.60 17.10 -3.38
C ASP A 421 -5.64 18.22 -3.80
N ARG A 422 -5.37 19.17 -2.90
CA ARG A 422 -4.29 20.16 -2.99
C ARG A 422 -3.34 19.95 -1.84
N GLU A 423 -2.08 19.80 -2.14
CA GLU A 423 -1.08 19.42 -1.15
C GLU A 423 0.09 20.41 -1.17
N HIS A 424 0.46 20.89 0.00
CA HIS A 424 1.61 21.75 0.24
C HIS A 424 2.55 21.06 1.22
N ARG A 425 3.84 21.07 0.92
CA ARG A 425 4.83 20.50 1.80
C ARG A 425 6.07 21.38 1.88
N LEU A 426 6.51 21.66 3.08
CA LEU A 426 7.76 22.35 3.38
C LEU A 426 8.63 21.45 4.24
N GLN A 427 9.87 21.21 3.82
CA GLN A 427 10.81 20.36 4.56
C GLN A 427 12.17 21.04 4.67
N LEU A 428 12.70 21.10 5.87
CA LEU A 428 14.09 21.46 6.17
C LEU A 428 14.83 20.18 6.57
N SER A 429 15.87 19.81 5.82
CA SER A 429 16.68 18.61 6.09
C SER A 429 18.15 18.96 6.29
N TYR A 430 18.78 18.27 7.26
CA TYR A 430 20.22 18.35 7.50
C TYR A 430 20.84 16.97 7.59
N ASN A 431 21.83 16.70 6.74
CA ASN A 431 22.45 15.39 6.60
C ASN A 431 23.98 15.50 6.70
N THR A 432 24.56 14.64 7.54
CA THR A 432 26.00 14.43 7.68
C THR A 432 26.31 12.92 7.55
N ASN A 433 27.58 12.54 7.71
CA ASN A 433 27.97 11.13 7.70
C ASN A 433 27.39 10.32 8.87
N ARG A 434 27.01 10.99 9.98
CA ARG A 434 26.49 10.33 11.19
C ARG A 434 25.04 10.67 11.51
N LEU A 435 24.56 11.84 11.07
CA LEU A 435 23.23 12.35 11.41
C LEU A 435 22.42 12.57 10.12
N GLN A 436 21.23 12.04 10.11
CA GLN A 436 20.18 12.37 9.15
C GLN A 436 19.01 12.94 9.91
N THR A 437 18.60 14.16 9.62
CA THR A 437 17.46 14.78 10.30
C THR A 437 16.67 15.66 9.37
N PHE A 438 15.36 15.78 9.66
CA PHE A 438 14.51 16.78 9.00
C PHE A 438 13.33 17.16 9.90
N ILE A 439 12.80 18.34 9.61
CA ILE A 439 11.51 18.84 10.06
C ILE A 439 10.64 19.03 8.83
N ASP A 440 9.41 18.58 8.90
CA ASP A 440 8.47 18.55 7.79
C ASP A 440 7.11 19.10 8.23
N ALA A 441 6.55 20.01 7.42
CA ALA A 441 5.19 20.51 7.53
C ALA A 441 4.43 20.20 6.23
N TYR A 442 3.35 19.45 6.34
CA TYR A 442 2.51 19.04 5.23
C TYR A 442 1.06 19.46 5.49
N PHE A 443 0.47 20.15 4.53
CA PHE A 443 -0.95 20.52 4.55
C PHE A 443 -1.63 19.98 3.30
N LYS A 444 -2.74 19.28 3.50
CA LYS A 444 -3.60 18.74 2.45
C LYS A 444 -4.99 19.31 2.60
N GLN A 445 -5.54 19.83 1.52
CA GLN A 445 -6.93 20.23 1.36
C GLN A 445 -7.60 19.25 0.39
N CYS A 446 -8.65 18.56 0.80
CA CYS A 446 -9.43 17.69 -0.06
C CYS A 446 -10.84 18.29 -0.27
N ILE A 447 -11.09 18.78 -1.47
CA ILE A 447 -12.36 19.41 -1.87
C ILE A 447 -13.26 18.33 -2.47
N LYS A 448 -14.53 18.30 -2.04
CA LYS A 448 -15.53 17.30 -2.42
C LYS A 448 -15.04 15.86 -2.19
N PRO A 449 -14.49 15.53 -1.01
CA PRO A 449 -14.09 14.16 -0.71
C PRO A 449 -15.27 13.20 -0.79
N ASN A 450 -15.02 11.99 -1.29
CA ASN A 450 -15.98 10.90 -1.21
C ASN A 450 -15.90 10.29 0.17
N MET A 451 -16.95 10.46 0.98
CA MET A 451 -16.99 10.04 2.37
C MET A 451 -18.22 9.21 2.67
N ALA A 452 -18.07 8.37 3.68
CA ALA A 452 -19.15 7.58 4.24
C ALA A 452 -20.35 8.48 4.59
N HIS A 453 -21.53 8.01 4.26
CA HIS A 453 -22.80 8.64 4.60
C HIS A 453 -23.80 7.56 4.98
N TYR A 454 -24.41 7.71 6.16
CA TYR A 454 -25.51 6.86 6.59
C TYR A 454 -26.78 7.66 6.54
N HIS A 455 -27.83 7.10 5.97
CA HIS A 455 -29.16 7.65 6.05
C HIS A 455 -30.13 6.57 6.53
N ARG A 456 -31.10 6.98 7.35
CA ARG A 456 -32.18 6.13 7.80
C ARG A 456 -33.32 6.17 6.79
N THR A 457 -33.89 4.99 6.49
CA THR A 457 -35.13 4.85 5.72
C THR A 457 -36.37 4.97 6.63
N ASP A 458 -37.57 5.11 6.04
CA ASP A 458 -38.82 5.22 6.79
C ASP A 458 -39.14 3.96 7.62
N ASP A 459 -38.67 2.79 7.18
CA ASP A 459 -38.80 1.52 7.88
C ASP A 459 -37.63 1.23 8.86
N ASN A 460 -36.88 2.27 9.25
CA ASN A 460 -35.77 2.20 10.19
C ASN A 460 -34.60 1.30 9.76
N GLN A 461 -34.36 1.13 8.45
CA GLN A 461 -33.12 0.58 7.97
C GLN A 461 -32.08 1.69 7.79
N PHE A 462 -30.80 1.38 8.02
CA PHE A 462 -29.69 2.31 7.91
C PHE A 462 -28.83 1.94 6.69
N VAL A 463 -28.86 2.81 5.69
CA VAL A 463 -28.16 2.55 4.43
C VAL A 463 -26.84 3.31 4.41
N TYR A 464 -25.76 2.57 4.33
CA TYR A 464 -24.43 3.08 4.06
C TYR A 464 -24.24 3.32 2.57
N THR A 465 -23.76 4.50 2.23
CA THR A 465 -23.28 4.85 0.90
C THR A 465 -22.10 5.82 1.01
N GLN A 466 -21.56 6.25 -0.10
CA GLN A 466 -20.62 7.37 -0.15
C GLN A 466 -21.22 8.54 -0.90
N ILE A 467 -20.95 9.74 -0.43
CA ILE A 467 -21.35 11.00 -1.08
C ILE A 467 -20.16 11.97 -1.13
N ASN A 468 -20.23 12.95 -2.02
CA ASN A 468 -19.28 14.05 -2.00
C ASN A 468 -19.61 15.00 -0.83
N GLN A 469 -18.78 15.03 0.19
CA GLN A 469 -18.85 15.99 1.31
C GLN A 469 -18.23 17.33 0.89
N LYS A 470 -18.22 18.34 1.80
CA LYS A 470 -17.69 19.68 1.47
C LYS A 470 -16.17 19.67 1.34
N GLU A 471 -15.47 19.32 2.43
CA GLU A 471 -14.03 19.45 2.50
C GLU A 471 -13.44 18.64 3.65
N ILE A 472 -12.23 18.09 3.45
CA ILE A 472 -11.41 17.53 4.51
C ILE A 472 -10.00 18.09 4.37
N ASP A 473 -9.52 18.75 5.45
CA ASP A 473 -8.16 19.22 5.53
C ASP A 473 -7.34 18.39 6.51
N ALA A 474 -6.07 18.27 6.26
CA ALA A 474 -5.13 17.58 7.13
C ALA A 474 -3.82 18.37 7.25
N LEU A 475 -3.41 18.63 8.48
CA LEU A 475 -2.11 19.21 8.81
C LEU A 475 -1.25 18.15 9.51
N HIS A 476 -0.07 17.87 8.97
CA HIS A 476 0.94 17.03 9.59
C HIS A 476 2.19 17.85 9.88
N MET A 477 2.71 17.74 11.07
CA MET A 477 4.02 18.32 11.44
C MET A 477 4.84 17.22 12.10
N MET A 478 6.06 17.00 11.62
CA MET A 478 6.91 15.94 12.16
C MET A 478 8.38 16.30 12.13
N ALA A 479 9.14 15.61 12.98
CA ALA A 479 10.59 15.62 13.02
C ALA A 479 11.13 14.20 13.00
N TYR A 480 12.24 14.00 12.31
CA TYR A 480 12.98 12.74 12.24
C TYR A 480 14.44 13.00 12.58
N ALA A 481 15.06 12.07 13.31
CA ALA A 481 16.50 12.03 13.52
C ALA A 481 16.99 10.57 13.54
N GLY A 482 17.91 10.25 12.65
CA GLY A 482 18.66 8.99 12.61
C GLY A 482 20.14 9.26 12.89
N TYR A 483 20.72 8.59 13.88
CA TYR A 483 22.07 8.86 14.34
C TYR A 483 22.88 7.59 14.56
N TRP A 484 24.13 7.56 14.05
CA TRP A 484 25.10 6.53 14.36
C TRP A 484 25.80 6.85 15.68
N LEU A 485 25.36 6.23 16.80
CA LEU A 485 26.02 6.33 18.09
C LEU A 485 27.46 5.81 18.01
N VAL A 486 27.63 4.64 17.40
CA VAL A 486 28.92 4.07 17.03
C VAL A 486 28.89 3.76 15.52
N PRO A 487 29.73 4.43 14.71
CA PRO A 487 29.72 4.23 13.25
C PRO A 487 29.79 2.75 12.86
N GLU A 488 28.88 2.34 11.95
CA GLU A 488 28.70 0.98 11.45
C GLU A 488 28.41 -0.12 12.49
N LYS A 489 28.27 0.24 13.80
CA LYS A 489 27.99 -0.71 14.87
C LYS A 489 26.68 -0.48 15.60
N LEU A 490 26.31 0.78 15.86
CA LEU A 490 25.10 1.10 16.62
C LEU A 490 24.40 2.32 16.05
N GLN A 491 23.18 2.12 15.54
CA GLN A 491 22.32 3.15 15.00
C GLN A 491 21.05 3.27 15.83
N VAL A 492 20.59 4.50 16.03
CA VAL A 492 19.27 4.81 16.59
C VAL A 492 18.53 5.74 15.64
N ALA A 493 17.21 5.58 15.56
CA ALA A 493 16.38 6.53 14.83
C ALA A 493 15.09 6.80 15.61
N VAL A 494 14.65 8.04 15.58
CA VAL A 494 13.41 8.50 16.18
C VAL A 494 12.64 9.35 15.18
N ASN A 495 11.34 9.21 15.19
CA ASN A 495 10.41 9.99 14.38
C ASN A 495 9.19 10.31 15.23
N GLY A 496 8.66 11.51 15.15
CA GLY A 496 7.46 11.87 15.86
C GLY A 496 6.86 13.16 15.39
N GLY A 497 5.59 13.34 15.68
CA GLY A 497 4.88 14.52 15.23
C GLY A 497 3.43 14.57 15.65
N LEU A 498 2.72 15.53 15.08
CA LEU A 498 1.30 15.70 15.25
C LEU A 498 0.58 15.62 13.90
N PHE A 499 -0.64 15.15 13.99
CA PHE A 499 -1.58 15.09 12.89
C PHE A 499 -2.89 15.75 13.31
N ARG A 500 -3.39 16.68 12.52
CA ARG A 500 -4.66 17.36 12.77
C ARG A 500 -5.56 17.30 11.55
N CYS A 501 -6.76 16.73 11.73
CA CYS A 501 -7.82 16.68 10.72
C CYS A 501 -8.88 17.75 10.98
N PHE A 502 -9.40 18.30 9.90
CA PHE A 502 -10.53 19.21 9.85
C PHE A 502 -11.55 18.63 8.87
N ASN A 503 -12.65 18.09 9.38
CA ASN A 503 -13.67 17.44 8.56
C ASN A 503 -14.91 18.33 8.49
N TYR A 504 -15.21 18.86 7.32
CA TYR A 504 -16.36 19.70 7.04
C TYR A 504 -17.35 18.93 6.16
N GLY A 505 -18.31 18.26 6.78
CA GLY A 505 -19.40 17.57 6.12
C GLY A 505 -20.52 18.52 5.71
N GLN A 506 -21.60 17.95 5.17
CA GLN A 506 -22.83 18.71 4.90
C GLN A 506 -23.51 19.10 6.22
N ASP A 507 -23.54 18.16 7.19
CA ASP A 507 -24.30 18.30 8.44
C ASP A 507 -23.42 18.16 9.70
N TYR A 508 -22.09 18.12 9.56
CA TYR A 508 -21.17 17.96 10.68
C TYR A 508 -19.89 18.78 10.51
N THR A 509 -19.23 19.05 11.63
CA THR A 509 -17.84 19.56 11.68
C THR A 509 -17.09 18.81 12.77
N HIS A 510 -16.02 18.11 12.39
CA HIS A 510 -15.20 17.36 13.32
C HIS A 510 -13.74 17.79 13.25
N LEU A 511 -13.16 18.11 14.39
CA LEU A 511 -11.76 18.48 14.55
C LEU A 511 -11.07 17.43 15.41
N TYR A 512 -9.93 16.96 14.97
CA TYR A 512 -9.19 15.92 15.70
C TYR A 512 -7.70 16.16 15.63
N THR A 513 -7.02 16.05 16.76
CA THR A 513 -5.55 16.10 16.83
C THR A 513 -5.02 14.84 17.48
N SER A 514 -4.03 14.23 16.88
CA SER A 514 -3.33 13.07 17.41
C SER A 514 -1.82 13.23 17.31
N TRP A 515 -1.10 12.45 18.14
CA TRP A 515 0.35 12.37 18.15
C TRP A 515 0.80 10.99 17.73
N PHE A 516 1.91 10.93 17.03
CA PHE A 516 2.57 9.67 16.70
C PHE A 516 4.04 9.73 17.06
N TYR A 517 4.60 8.57 17.36
CA TYR A 517 6.05 8.39 17.52
C TYR A 517 6.47 7.02 16.99
N VAL A 518 7.72 6.96 16.57
CA VAL A 518 8.42 5.74 16.12
C VAL A 518 9.82 5.78 16.69
N GLY A 519 10.29 4.66 17.19
CA GLY A 519 11.68 4.48 17.64
C GLY A 519 12.26 3.21 17.05
N SER A 520 13.54 3.24 16.68
CA SER A 520 14.29 2.05 16.31
C SER A 520 15.74 2.10 16.79
N ILE A 521 16.28 0.93 17.07
CA ILE A 521 17.68 0.72 17.44
C ILE A 521 18.20 -0.50 16.69
N THR A 522 19.40 -0.41 16.12
CA THR A 522 20.03 -1.53 15.42
C THR A 522 21.50 -1.63 15.82
N ALA A 523 21.90 -2.81 16.29
CA ALA A 523 23.27 -3.14 16.64
C ALA A 523 23.84 -4.22 15.70
N TYR A 524 25.04 -3.97 15.16
CA TYR A 524 25.78 -4.87 14.27
C TYR A 524 26.97 -5.43 15.02
N LEU A 525 26.95 -6.72 15.33
CA LEU A 525 27.91 -7.42 16.19
C LEU A 525 28.55 -8.59 15.43
N GLY A 526 29.35 -8.26 14.41
CA GLY A 526 29.94 -9.26 13.51
C GLY A 526 28.87 -10.01 12.72
N PRO A 527 28.70 -11.35 12.88
CA PRO A 527 27.68 -12.10 12.16
C PRO A 527 26.27 -11.90 12.76
N PHE A 528 26.14 -11.27 13.92
CA PHE A 528 24.86 -11.00 14.56
C PHE A 528 24.38 -9.60 14.30
N THR A 529 23.06 -9.44 14.08
CA THR A 529 22.37 -8.16 14.06
C THR A 529 21.21 -8.22 15.03
N LEU A 530 21.14 -7.26 15.94
CA LEU A 530 20.03 -7.09 16.87
C LEU A 530 19.28 -5.82 16.50
N GLN A 531 17.95 -5.89 16.44
CA GLN A 531 17.11 -4.75 16.07
C GLN A 531 15.90 -4.68 16.99
N GLY A 532 15.58 -3.47 17.45
CA GLY A 532 14.36 -3.12 18.13
C GLY A 532 13.61 -2.04 17.37
N TYR A 533 12.29 -2.16 17.29
CA TYR A 533 11.39 -1.18 16.71
C TYR A 533 10.13 -1.04 17.55
N ILE A 534 9.62 0.18 17.67
CA ILE A 534 8.36 0.50 18.35
C ILE A 534 7.66 1.68 17.67
N ASP A 535 6.34 1.60 17.56
CA ASP A 535 5.46 2.73 17.23
C ASP A 535 4.18 2.70 18.09
N ASN A 536 3.44 3.83 18.14
CA ASN A 536 2.20 3.93 18.92
C ASN A 536 0.92 3.74 18.05
N GLY A 537 1.08 3.13 16.87
CA GLY A 537 -0.01 2.92 15.94
C GLY A 537 -0.41 4.18 15.18
N ASN A 538 -1.44 4.03 14.37
CA ASN A 538 -1.95 5.08 13.52
C ASN A 538 -3.37 5.47 13.93
N ARG A 539 -3.61 6.77 14.09
CA ARG A 539 -4.92 7.34 14.41
C ARG A 539 -5.37 8.25 13.28
N PHE A 540 -6.61 8.15 12.89
CA PHE A 540 -7.19 8.96 11.84
C PHE A 540 -8.61 9.42 12.21
N PHE A 541 -9.08 10.45 11.54
CA PHE A 541 -10.45 10.89 11.60
C PHE A 541 -10.85 11.42 10.22
N GLU A 542 -11.65 10.65 9.49
CA GLU A 542 -12.10 10.98 8.15
C GLU A 542 -13.63 11.03 8.12
N GLY A 543 -14.17 12.21 7.80
CA GLY A 543 -15.61 12.43 7.82
C GLY A 543 -16.19 12.27 9.22
N GLU A 544 -17.03 11.28 9.42
CA GLU A 544 -17.66 10.90 10.70
C GLU A 544 -16.96 9.70 11.36
N SER A 545 -15.94 9.13 10.72
CA SER A 545 -15.25 7.93 11.21
C SER A 545 -13.91 8.28 11.83
N LYS A 546 -13.76 7.98 13.13
CA LYS A 546 -12.53 8.06 13.88
C LYS A 546 -11.96 6.66 14.06
N GLY A 547 -10.68 6.48 13.78
CA GLY A 547 -10.08 5.17 13.83
C GLY A 547 -8.69 5.15 14.47
N TYR A 548 -8.34 3.96 14.95
CA TYR A 548 -7.02 3.60 15.45
C TYR A 548 -6.62 2.24 14.89
N ASN A 549 -5.44 2.17 14.28
CA ASN A 549 -4.77 0.93 13.92
C ASN A 549 -3.67 0.67 14.94
N GLY A 550 -3.57 -0.57 15.41
CA GLY A 550 -2.76 -0.98 16.54
C GLY A 550 -1.30 -0.54 16.50
N SER A 551 -0.72 -0.31 17.66
CA SER A 551 0.73 -0.12 17.85
C SER A 551 1.49 -1.36 17.39
N TYR A 552 2.75 -1.19 17.04
CA TYR A 552 3.62 -2.29 16.66
C TYR A 552 4.95 -2.19 17.39
N SER A 553 5.42 -3.31 17.91
CA SER A 553 6.75 -3.43 18.48
C SER A 553 7.36 -4.76 18.05
N VAL A 554 8.67 -4.78 17.82
CA VAL A 554 9.37 -6.01 17.46
C VAL A 554 10.83 -5.97 17.91
N LEU A 555 11.31 -7.11 18.45
CA LEU A 555 12.72 -7.40 18.63
C LEU A 555 13.11 -8.50 17.64
N THR A 556 14.17 -8.26 16.88
CA THR A 556 14.70 -9.23 15.90
C THR A 556 16.17 -9.49 16.18
N ALA A 557 16.54 -10.76 16.25
CA ALA A 557 17.92 -11.23 16.30
C ALA A 557 18.21 -12.04 15.03
N SER A 558 19.22 -11.64 14.26
CA SER A 558 19.63 -12.31 13.04
C SER A 558 21.06 -12.80 13.13
N TYR A 559 21.33 -13.99 12.58
CA TYR A 559 22.64 -14.61 12.46
C TYR A 559 22.94 -14.97 11.01
N THR A 560 24.02 -14.43 10.46
CA THR A 560 24.48 -14.70 9.09
C THR A 560 25.63 -15.68 9.09
N TRP A 561 25.49 -16.80 8.37
CA TRP A 561 26.49 -17.85 8.21
C TRP A 561 26.64 -18.24 6.74
N HIS A 562 27.72 -17.81 6.11
CA HIS A 562 27.96 -17.99 4.67
C HIS A 562 26.83 -17.46 3.80
N ASP A 563 26.12 -18.37 3.12
CA ASP A 563 24.99 -18.08 2.23
C ASP A 563 23.63 -18.20 2.94
N TRP A 564 23.64 -18.46 4.28
CA TRP A 564 22.46 -18.60 5.12
C TRP A 564 22.28 -17.39 6.03
N GLN A 565 21.04 -17.03 6.28
CA GLN A 565 20.67 -16.15 7.38
C GLN A 565 19.49 -16.76 8.14
N PHE A 566 19.60 -16.72 9.46
CA PHE A 566 18.57 -17.15 10.41
C PHE A 566 18.15 -15.93 11.21
N SER A 567 16.83 -15.69 11.32
CA SER A 567 16.30 -14.60 12.14
C SER A 567 15.21 -15.11 13.06
N LEU A 568 15.23 -14.64 14.29
CA LEU A 568 14.18 -14.83 15.28
C LEU A 568 13.58 -13.46 15.58
N SER A 569 12.27 -13.32 15.41
CA SER A 569 11.54 -12.09 15.68
C SER A 569 10.47 -12.32 16.74
N TRP A 570 10.34 -11.38 17.68
CA TRP A 570 9.30 -11.34 18.70
C TRP A 570 8.52 -10.04 18.53
N ALA A 571 7.31 -10.12 17.98
CA ALA A 571 6.46 -8.98 17.69
C ALA A 571 5.40 -8.77 18.77
N ASN A 572 4.97 -7.53 18.95
CA ASN A 572 3.98 -7.07 19.93
C ASN A 572 4.30 -7.60 21.34
N LEU A 573 5.52 -7.24 21.81
CA LEU A 573 6.09 -7.72 23.05
C LEU A 573 5.18 -7.42 24.25
N PHE A 574 5.03 -8.42 25.12
CA PHE A 574 4.28 -8.34 26.38
C PHE A 574 2.79 -7.98 26.23
N ASP A 575 2.25 -8.04 25.02
CA ASP A 575 0.83 -7.78 24.75
C ASP A 575 0.10 -9.09 24.44
N SER A 576 -0.62 -9.62 25.42
CA SER A 576 -1.42 -10.85 25.27
C SER A 576 -2.83 -10.58 24.72
N HIS A 577 -3.27 -9.33 24.73
CA HIS A 577 -4.58 -8.88 24.25
C HIS A 577 -4.44 -7.78 23.21
N TYR A 578 -3.67 -8.09 22.15
CA TYR A 578 -3.33 -7.11 21.13
C TYR A 578 -4.57 -6.48 20.50
N LYS A 579 -4.76 -5.17 20.76
CA LYS A 579 -5.78 -4.36 20.14
C LYS A 579 -5.36 -3.99 18.73
N ALA A 580 -5.90 -4.72 17.74
CA ALA A 580 -5.55 -4.56 16.35
C ALA A 580 -6.14 -3.28 15.74
N TYR A 581 -7.37 -2.91 16.14
CA TYR A 581 -8.02 -1.69 15.69
C TYR A 581 -9.13 -1.24 16.64
N GLU A 582 -9.49 0.03 16.53
CA GLU A 582 -10.67 0.62 17.16
C GLU A 582 -11.27 1.64 16.19
N ASN A 583 -12.57 1.55 15.96
CA ASN A 583 -13.30 2.45 15.06
C ASN A 583 -14.54 3.00 15.76
N GLU A 584 -14.76 4.29 15.60
CA GLU A 584 -15.90 5.02 16.14
C GLU A 584 -16.56 5.80 15.02
N LEU A 585 -17.84 5.52 14.75
CA LEU A 585 -18.67 6.26 13.81
C LEU A 585 -19.53 7.25 14.60
N LEU A 586 -19.45 8.52 14.24
CA LEU A 586 -20.13 9.65 14.90
C LEU A 586 -21.20 10.26 13.98
N ASN A 587 -22.05 9.41 13.38
CA ASN A 587 -23.15 9.88 12.57
C ASN A 587 -24.34 10.30 13.46
N ARG A 588 -25.14 11.27 13.02
CA ARG A 588 -26.28 11.80 13.77
C ARG A 588 -27.32 10.73 14.15
N ASP A 589 -27.61 9.83 13.22
CA ASP A 589 -28.66 8.82 13.37
C ASP A 589 -28.11 7.44 13.75
N LEU A 590 -26.78 7.25 13.64
CA LEU A 590 -26.11 5.98 13.93
C LEU A 590 -24.76 6.19 14.61
N TYR A 591 -24.66 5.84 15.87
CA TYR A 591 -23.37 5.73 16.55
C TYR A 591 -22.91 4.28 16.57
N LYS A 592 -21.67 4.03 16.17
CA LYS A 592 -21.03 2.71 16.32
C LYS A 592 -19.66 2.84 16.96
N HIS A 593 -19.36 1.94 17.87
CA HIS A 593 -18.03 1.77 18.43
C HIS A 593 -17.61 0.31 18.28
N THR A 594 -16.53 0.07 17.59
CA THR A 594 -16.00 -1.28 17.32
C THR A 594 -14.56 -1.38 17.78
N ILE A 595 -14.24 -2.39 18.60
CA ILE A 595 -12.88 -2.72 19.00
C ILE A 595 -12.56 -4.11 18.48
N GLY A 596 -11.44 -4.26 17.78
CA GLY A 596 -10.95 -5.54 17.28
C GLY A 596 -9.67 -5.97 18.00
N TYR A 597 -9.66 -7.20 18.49
CA TYR A 597 -8.51 -7.86 19.10
C TYR A 597 -7.98 -8.95 18.20
N SER A 598 -6.69 -9.15 18.19
CA SER A 598 -6.01 -10.24 17.50
C SER A 598 -4.97 -10.85 18.43
N ASN A 599 -5.41 -11.71 19.34
CA ASN A 599 -4.55 -12.29 20.37
C ASN A 599 -3.39 -13.08 19.76
N GLY A 600 -3.60 -13.73 18.61
CA GLY A 600 -2.53 -14.43 17.89
C GLY A 600 -1.40 -13.50 17.39
N ASN A 601 -1.65 -12.20 17.24
CA ASN A 601 -0.63 -11.22 16.86
C ASN A 601 0.07 -10.61 18.10
N GLY A 602 -0.42 -10.87 19.30
CA GLY A 602 0.22 -10.50 20.56
C GLY A 602 1.30 -11.51 20.93
N ASN A 603 2.46 -11.06 21.38
CA ASN A 603 3.62 -11.92 21.71
C ASN A 603 3.98 -12.91 20.58
N GLN A 604 3.83 -12.50 19.33
CA GLN A 604 4.06 -13.37 18.18
C GLN A 604 5.56 -13.63 18.00
N VAL A 605 5.97 -14.90 18.04
CA VAL A 605 7.33 -15.34 17.74
C VAL A 605 7.38 -15.98 16.37
N SER A 606 8.32 -15.54 15.52
CA SER A 606 8.52 -16.07 14.19
C SER A 606 9.99 -16.35 13.89
N ILE A 607 10.23 -17.33 13.03
CA ILE A 607 11.55 -17.68 12.49
C ILE A 607 11.54 -17.39 11.00
N ASN A 608 12.59 -16.74 10.51
CA ASN A 608 12.91 -16.64 9.09
C ASN A 608 14.22 -17.38 8.80
N ILE A 609 14.22 -18.17 7.74
CA ILE A 609 15.39 -18.87 7.22
C ILE A 609 15.52 -18.48 5.76
N SER A 610 16.62 -17.83 5.39
CA SER A 610 16.90 -17.55 4.00
C SER A 610 18.25 -18.16 3.58
N TRP A 611 18.27 -18.66 2.35
CA TRP A 611 19.45 -19.20 1.72
C TRP A 611 19.57 -18.65 0.29
N ARG A 612 20.81 -18.31 -0.12
CA ARG A 612 21.08 -17.79 -1.44
C ARG A 612 22.46 -18.24 -1.93
N LEU A 613 22.47 -18.90 -3.07
CA LEU A 613 23.69 -19.21 -3.81
C LEU A 613 23.75 -18.33 -5.07
N SER A 614 24.80 -17.52 -5.20
CA SER A 614 25.04 -16.68 -6.37
C SER A 614 26.44 -16.93 -6.91
N ARG A 615 26.56 -17.21 -8.22
CA ARG A 615 27.80 -17.43 -8.92
C ARG A 615 27.83 -16.61 -10.23
N GLY A 616 28.92 -15.93 -10.51
CA GLY A 616 29.12 -15.17 -11.75
C GLY A 616 29.86 -13.86 -11.56
N SER A 617 30.12 -13.14 -12.66
CA SER A 617 30.74 -11.81 -12.67
C SER A 617 29.69 -10.70 -12.66
N LYS A 618 29.91 -9.62 -11.91
CA LYS A 618 28.91 -8.56 -11.66
C LYS A 618 29.26 -7.23 -12.35
N HIS A 619 28.29 -6.61 -13.03
CA HIS A 619 28.38 -5.29 -13.67
C HIS A 619 27.15 -4.41 -13.40
N LYS A 620 27.18 -3.13 -13.83
CA LYS A 620 26.04 -2.19 -13.67
C LYS A 620 24.83 -2.59 -14.53
N SER A 621 23.62 -2.56 -13.96
CA SER A 621 22.39 -2.97 -14.64
C SER A 621 21.72 -1.85 -15.45
N ALA A 622 20.97 -2.28 -16.49
CA ALA A 622 19.96 -1.47 -17.16
C ALA A 622 18.62 -1.52 -16.38
N GLU A 623 17.84 -0.45 -16.41
CA GLU A 623 16.72 -0.21 -15.51
C GLU A 623 15.39 -0.11 -16.28
N LYS A 624 14.35 -0.80 -15.80
CA LYS A 624 12.94 -0.54 -16.18
C LYS A 624 12.46 0.70 -15.43
N ARG A 625 11.83 1.65 -16.12
CA ARG A 625 11.49 2.98 -15.55
C ARG A 625 10.02 3.18 -15.23
N ILE A 626 9.15 2.23 -15.61
CA ILE A 626 7.69 2.33 -15.45
C ILE A 626 7.11 0.99 -15.05
N ASN A 627 6.07 1.00 -14.21
CA ASN A 627 5.22 -0.18 -13.96
C ASN A 627 3.77 0.23 -13.73
N LEU A 628 2.87 -0.54 -14.32
CA LEU A 628 1.43 -0.37 -14.23
C LEU A 628 0.83 -1.73 -13.82
N ARG A 629 0.11 -1.81 -12.71
CA ARG A 629 -0.60 -3.01 -12.28
C ARG A 629 -1.98 -2.65 -11.76
N ASP A 630 -2.99 -3.40 -12.20
CA ASP A 630 -4.35 -3.27 -11.70
C ASP A 630 -4.66 -4.38 -10.69
N THR A 631 -5.17 -4.04 -9.52
CA THR A 631 -5.57 -4.98 -8.45
C THR A 631 -7.02 -4.82 -8.01
N ASP A 632 -7.75 -3.83 -8.58
CA ASP A 632 -9.14 -3.55 -8.23
C ASP A 632 -10.09 -4.47 -9.00
N ASN A 633 -10.82 -5.34 -8.29
CA ASN A 633 -11.80 -6.28 -8.86
C ASN A 633 -13.24 -5.73 -8.86
N GLY A 634 -13.49 -4.56 -8.26
CA GLY A 634 -14.78 -3.88 -8.26
C GLY A 634 -15.89 -4.55 -7.46
N ILE A 635 -15.59 -5.45 -6.52
CA ILE A 635 -16.59 -6.12 -5.69
C ILE A 635 -16.79 -5.37 -4.38
N ILE A 636 -18.05 -5.08 -4.02
CA ILE A 636 -18.47 -4.60 -2.69
C ILE A 636 -18.60 -5.82 -1.77
N LYS A 637 -18.04 -5.72 -0.58
CA LYS A 637 -18.12 -6.70 0.50
C LYS A 637 -18.68 -6.07 1.76
#